data_f031c7768d90a5c9c2c9e1315071cba8
#
_entry.id   f031c7768d90a5c9c2c9e1315071cba8
#
_cell.length_a   1.000
_cell.length_b   1.000
_cell.length_c   1.000
_cell.angle_alpha   90.00
_cell.angle_beta   90.00
_cell.angle_gamma   90.00
#
_symmetry.space_group_name_H-M   'P 1'
#
loop_
_entity.id
_entity.type
_entity.pdbx_description
1 polymer ?
#
loop_
_entity_poly.entity_id
_entity_poly.type
_entity_poly.pdbx_seq_one_letter_code
_entity_poly.pdbx_strand_id
1 'polypeptide(L)'
;METNLTEIQKLKMSVVANLNFDVEKAKQVLDFVMGNEPVPVVPMQQFWSDGVYYVLNGGRLATTDDPDTIAEQVIGVAVKMGDRIATVALHDAANGEEITLTTDTPCGSEKFFHPDFFDAITDWDGEANTKDYGDLLNPEIGLKEGQYIPSLAQLHLILLNIKEVNKALEAVGGSPMRKEWYWSSTEDSAHHSWYVSFSNGISYDGSKCIAGVVRPAVALSV
;
A
#
# COMPACT_ATOMS: atom_id res chain seq x y z
N MET A 1 -28.79 13.60 37.25
CA MET A 1 -27.72 12.77 37.84
C MET A 1 -26.65 12.63 36.78
N GLU A 2 -25.62 13.46 36.83
CA GLU A 2 -24.46 13.32 35.93
C GLU A 2 -23.63 12.15 36.45
N THR A 3 -23.54 11.10 35.65
CA THR A 3 -22.67 9.95 35.92
C THR A 3 -21.23 10.40 35.69
N ASN A 4 -20.48 10.62 36.78
CA ASN A 4 -19.04 10.90 36.71
C ASN A 4 -18.30 9.66 36.23
N LEU A 5 -18.08 9.55 34.91
CA LEU A 5 -17.30 8.48 34.30
C LEU A 5 -15.82 8.68 34.67
N THR A 6 -15.16 7.60 35.08
CA THR A 6 -13.71 7.61 35.31
C THR A 6 -12.97 7.88 33.99
N GLU A 7 -11.73 8.37 34.06
CA GLU A 7 -10.89 8.60 32.86
C GLU A 7 -10.75 7.34 32.00
N ILE A 8 -10.67 6.17 32.64
CA ILE A 8 -10.64 4.88 31.93
C ILE A 8 -11.95 4.59 31.18
N GLN A 9 -13.10 4.94 31.77
CA GLN A 9 -14.39 4.77 31.11
C GLN A 9 -14.58 5.73 29.93
N LYS A 10 -14.07 6.97 30.04
CA LYS A 10 -14.07 7.96 28.96
C LYS A 10 -13.16 7.49 27.81
N LEU A 11 -11.98 6.95 28.12
CA LEU A 11 -11.06 6.39 27.14
C LEU A 11 -11.69 5.17 26.42
N LYS A 12 -12.32 4.26 27.17
CA LYS A 12 -13.03 3.10 26.63
C LYS A 12 -14.17 3.52 25.69
N MET A 13 -14.96 4.54 26.06
CA MET A 13 -16.03 5.07 25.19
C MET A 13 -15.49 5.75 23.93
N SER A 14 -14.34 6.42 24.01
CA SER A 14 -13.67 7.00 22.84
C SER A 14 -13.21 5.93 21.85
N VAL A 15 -12.71 4.80 22.34
CA VAL A 15 -12.33 3.65 21.50
C VAL A 15 -13.55 3.05 20.79
N VAL A 16 -14.68 2.89 21.50
CA VAL A 16 -15.93 2.38 20.91
C VAL A 16 -16.50 3.33 19.84
N ALA A 17 -16.41 4.64 20.03
CA ALA A 17 -16.89 5.63 19.06
C ALA A 17 -16.12 5.64 17.74
N ASN A 18 -14.87 5.17 17.75
CA ASN A 18 -14.00 5.10 16.58
C ASN A 18 -14.02 3.75 15.86
N LEU A 19 -14.77 2.75 16.38
CA LEU A 19 -14.97 1.48 15.69
C LEU A 19 -16.04 1.68 14.61
N ASN A 20 -15.64 1.77 13.35
CA ASN A 20 -16.55 1.79 12.20
C ASN A 20 -17.55 0.63 12.28
N PHE A 21 -18.70 0.85 12.87
CA PHE A 21 -19.91 0.05 12.99
C PHE A 21 -19.79 -1.48 12.67
N ASP A 22 -18.78 -2.15 13.16
CA ASP A 22 -18.71 -3.61 13.18
C ASP A 22 -19.41 -4.06 14.48
N VAL A 23 -20.63 -4.55 14.34
CA VAL A 23 -21.51 -4.91 15.47
C VAL A 23 -20.88 -5.99 16.37
N GLU A 24 -20.14 -6.93 15.80
CA GLU A 24 -19.47 -7.99 16.56
C GLU A 24 -18.28 -7.45 17.37
N LYS A 25 -17.47 -6.57 16.77
CA LYS A 25 -16.38 -5.90 17.48
C LYS A 25 -16.90 -4.94 18.55
N ALA A 26 -17.99 -4.22 18.25
CA ALA A 26 -18.63 -3.34 19.24
C ALA A 26 -19.17 -4.14 20.43
N LYS A 27 -19.71 -5.34 20.20
CA LYS A 27 -20.19 -6.24 21.25
C LYS A 27 -19.03 -6.76 22.12
N GLN A 28 -17.94 -7.23 21.51
CA GLN A 28 -16.72 -7.68 22.23
C GLN A 28 -16.14 -6.57 23.11
N VAL A 29 -16.08 -5.32 22.61
CA VAL A 29 -15.63 -4.17 23.39
C VAL A 29 -16.61 -3.83 24.52
N LEU A 30 -17.91 -3.97 24.26
CA LEU A 30 -18.96 -3.73 25.29
C LEU A 30 -18.86 -4.76 26.41
N ASP A 31 -18.73 -6.04 26.09
CA ASP A 31 -18.59 -7.13 27.07
C ASP A 31 -17.30 -6.95 27.90
N PHE A 32 -16.22 -6.51 27.28
CA PHE A 32 -14.98 -6.11 27.97
C PHE A 32 -15.19 -4.91 28.92
N VAL A 33 -15.88 -3.86 28.46
CA VAL A 33 -16.17 -2.66 29.26
C VAL A 33 -17.05 -3.01 30.48
N MET A 34 -17.95 -3.96 30.33
CA MET A 34 -18.86 -4.42 31.37
C MET A 34 -18.21 -5.42 32.34
N GLY A 35 -16.99 -5.86 32.10
CA GLY A 35 -16.23 -6.76 32.98
C GLY A 35 -16.65 -8.22 32.94
N ASN A 36 -17.33 -8.64 31.87
CA ASN A 36 -17.90 -9.97 31.76
C ASN A 36 -16.96 -11.02 31.11
N GLU A 37 -15.81 -10.60 30.57
CA GLU A 37 -14.83 -11.53 29.97
C GLU A 37 -13.39 -11.08 30.18
N PRO A 38 -12.42 -12.04 30.22
CA PRO A 38 -11.00 -11.70 30.20
C PRO A 38 -10.68 -10.96 28.89
N VAL A 39 -9.88 -9.90 29.01
CA VAL A 39 -9.40 -9.09 27.88
C VAL A 39 -9.02 -10.01 26.73
N PRO A 40 -9.71 -10.04 25.59
CA PRO A 40 -9.12 -10.60 24.40
C PRO A 40 -7.87 -9.78 24.17
N VAL A 41 -6.71 -10.43 24.05
CA VAL A 41 -5.52 -9.80 23.49
C VAL A 41 -5.83 -9.63 22.01
N VAL A 42 -6.66 -8.63 21.71
CA VAL A 42 -6.74 -8.09 20.35
C VAL A 42 -5.35 -7.54 20.12
N PRO A 43 -4.57 -8.00 19.13
CA PRO A 43 -3.37 -7.29 18.74
C PRO A 43 -3.83 -5.84 18.62
N MET A 44 -3.17 -4.90 19.32
CA MET A 44 -3.47 -3.48 19.12
C MET A 44 -3.15 -3.21 17.66
N GLN A 45 -4.11 -3.39 16.78
CA GLN A 45 -4.10 -2.76 15.49
C GLN A 45 -4.08 -1.28 15.81
N GLN A 46 -2.90 -0.71 15.76
CA GLN A 46 -2.71 0.72 15.95
C GLN A 46 -3.61 1.37 14.91
N PHE A 47 -4.66 2.08 15.38
CA PHE A 47 -5.61 2.74 14.49
C PHE A 47 -4.90 3.95 13.88
N TRP A 48 -4.22 3.70 12.76
CA TRP A 48 -3.57 4.74 12.00
C TRP A 48 -4.64 5.65 11.38
N SER A 49 -4.53 6.94 11.59
CA SER A 49 -5.33 7.95 10.88
C SER A 49 -4.95 7.99 9.41
N ASP A 50 -5.73 8.69 8.59
CA ASP A 50 -5.31 8.97 7.23
C ASP A 50 -4.02 9.78 7.23
N GLY A 51 -3.09 9.43 6.34
CA GLY A 51 -1.79 10.10 6.29
C GLY A 51 -0.69 9.26 5.64
N VAL A 52 0.52 9.78 5.74
CA VAL A 52 1.76 9.16 5.23
C VAL A 52 2.58 8.63 6.40
N TYR A 53 3.12 7.44 6.24
CA TYR A 53 3.85 6.70 7.27
C TYR A 53 5.11 6.08 6.69
N TYR A 54 6.10 5.82 7.53
CA TYR A 54 7.23 4.96 7.18
C TYR A 54 6.85 3.49 7.34
N VAL A 55 7.37 2.65 6.44
CA VAL A 55 7.35 1.20 6.57
C VAL A 55 8.72 0.75 7.04
N LEU A 56 8.77 0.15 8.22
CA LEU A 56 10.00 -0.37 8.83
C LEU A 56 10.27 -1.80 8.37
N ASN A 57 11.50 -2.25 8.58
CA ASN A 57 11.86 -3.66 8.45
C ASN A 57 10.85 -4.54 9.21
N GLY A 58 10.36 -5.59 8.53
CA GLY A 58 9.29 -6.45 9.04
C GLY A 58 7.88 -5.89 8.80
N GLY A 59 7.70 -4.87 7.95
CA GLY A 59 6.38 -4.42 7.46
C GLY A 59 5.54 -3.63 8.45
N ARG A 60 6.13 -3.11 9.54
CA ARG A 60 5.43 -2.29 10.53
C ARG A 60 5.40 -0.83 10.11
N LEU A 61 4.31 -0.11 10.43
CA LEU A 61 4.21 1.32 10.22
C LEU A 61 4.85 2.13 11.36
N ALA A 62 5.37 3.31 11.03
CA ALA A 62 5.85 4.33 11.95
C ALA A 62 5.44 5.72 11.46
N THR A 63 5.30 6.68 12.39
CA THR A 63 5.02 8.08 12.02
C THR A 63 6.23 8.73 11.33
N THR A 64 5.96 9.79 10.56
CA THR A 64 7.00 10.55 9.86
C THR A 64 7.58 11.72 10.68
N ASP A 65 7.29 11.75 11.99
CA ASP A 65 7.64 12.89 12.85
C ASP A 65 9.14 13.00 13.17
N ASP A 66 9.85 11.87 13.21
CA ASP A 66 11.27 11.80 13.53
C ASP A 66 12.01 10.84 12.58
N PRO A 67 12.27 11.28 11.33
CA PRO A 67 12.91 10.44 10.33
C PRO A 67 14.34 10.06 10.68
N ASP A 68 15.10 10.94 11.34
CA ASP A 68 16.52 10.72 11.63
C ASP A 68 16.76 9.53 12.56
N THR A 69 15.84 9.31 13.52
CA THR A 69 15.95 8.22 14.49
C THR A 69 15.70 6.83 13.91
N ILE A 70 14.93 6.73 12.81
CA ILE A 70 14.48 5.45 12.26
C ILE A 70 14.92 5.21 10.80
N ALA A 71 15.65 6.16 10.18
CA ALA A 71 15.99 6.12 8.76
C ALA A 71 16.62 4.79 8.31
N GLU A 72 17.54 4.22 9.09
CA GLU A 72 18.21 2.95 8.78
C GLU A 72 17.28 1.72 8.82
N GLN A 73 16.10 1.86 9.43
CA GLN A 73 15.10 0.80 9.54
C GLN A 73 13.98 0.93 8.51
N VAL A 74 13.90 2.08 7.83
CA VAL A 74 12.84 2.35 6.85
C VAL A 74 13.14 1.62 5.54
N ILE A 75 12.15 0.86 5.06
CA ILE A 75 12.23 0.14 3.78
C ILE A 75 11.27 0.70 2.74
N GLY A 76 10.38 1.60 3.13
CA GLY A 76 9.40 2.22 2.24
C GLY A 76 8.53 3.26 2.93
N VAL A 77 7.63 3.81 2.15
CA VAL A 77 6.62 4.79 2.58
C VAL A 77 5.23 4.23 2.30
N ALA A 78 4.31 4.41 3.22
CA ALA A 78 2.91 4.02 3.08
C ALA A 78 2.00 5.25 3.07
N VAL A 79 0.92 5.18 2.30
CA VAL A 79 -0.20 6.10 2.35
C VAL A 79 -1.42 5.33 2.84
N LYS A 80 -2.06 5.83 3.88
CA LYS A 80 -3.34 5.33 4.37
C LYS A 80 -4.44 6.34 4.09
N MET A 81 -5.56 5.87 3.55
CA MET A 81 -6.78 6.65 3.35
C MET A 81 -8.01 5.75 3.57
N GLY A 82 -8.78 6.04 4.59
CA GLY A 82 -9.89 5.19 5.01
C GLY A 82 -9.40 3.80 5.43
N ASP A 83 -9.91 2.77 4.80
CA ASP A 83 -9.53 1.36 5.00
C ASP A 83 -8.44 0.89 4.02
N ARG A 84 -7.96 1.77 3.13
CA ARG A 84 -6.97 1.45 2.09
C ARG A 84 -5.58 1.90 2.48
N ILE A 85 -4.60 1.07 2.15
CA ILE A 85 -3.18 1.38 2.31
C ILE A 85 -2.47 1.02 1.01
N ALA A 86 -1.59 1.90 0.56
CA ALA A 86 -0.64 1.62 -0.52
C ALA A 86 0.78 1.96 -0.04
N THR A 87 1.76 1.19 -0.49
CA THR A 87 3.16 1.37 -0.10
C THR A 87 4.04 1.55 -1.32
N VAL A 88 5.18 2.20 -1.13
CA VAL A 88 6.27 2.26 -2.12
C VAL A 88 7.61 2.00 -1.44
N ALA A 89 8.50 1.30 -2.10
CA ALA A 89 9.90 1.12 -1.68
C ALA A 89 10.67 2.44 -1.80
N LEU A 90 11.84 2.54 -1.15
CA LEU A 90 12.66 3.75 -1.14
C LEU A 90 13.20 4.15 -2.53
N HIS A 91 13.38 3.20 -3.44
CA HIS A 91 13.96 3.43 -4.76
C HIS A 91 13.18 2.68 -5.84
N ASP A 92 13.27 3.18 -7.08
CA ASP A 92 12.82 2.46 -8.27
C ASP A 92 13.59 1.15 -8.41
N ALA A 93 12.94 0.13 -8.95
CA ALA A 93 13.55 -1.15 -9.33
C ALA A 93 14.53 -0.94 -10.53
N ALA A 94 15.22 -1.99 -10.92
CA ALA A 94 16.16 -1.97 -12.05
C ALA A 94 17.16 -0.77 -12.01
N ASN A 95 17.59 -0.36 -10.80
CA ASN A 95 18.45 0.82 -10.59
C ASN A 95 17.87 2.14 -11.15
N GLY A 96 16.54 2.23 -11.29
CA GLY A 96 15.84 3.38 -11.84
C GLY A 96 15.75 3.42 -13.36
N GLU A 97 16.24 2.39 -14.04
CA GLU A 97 16.08 2.26 -15.50
C GLU A 97 14.64 1.90 -15.87
N GLU A 98 14.20 2.32 -17.04
CA GLU A 98 12.95 1.85 -17.63
C GLU A 98 13.12 0.41 -18.10
N ILE A 99 12.15 -0.43 -17.77
CA ILE A 99 12.22 -1.87 -18.04
C ILE A 99 10.87 -2.41 -18.52
N THR A 100 10.90 -3.48 -19.31
CA THR A 100 9.68 -4.20 -19.70
C THR A 100 9.11 -4.95 -18.48
N LEU A 101 7.80 -5.04 -18.41
CA LEU A 101 7.14 -5.73 -17.29
C LEU A 101 7.38 -7.25 -17.37
N THR A 102 7.40 -7.78 -18.59
CA THR A 102 7.63 -9.20 -18.88
C THR A 102 8.68 -9.38 -19.97
N THR A 103 9.33 -10.54 -20.04
CA THR A 103 10.37 -10.85 -21.04
C THR A 103 9.79 -11.33 -22.35
N ASP A 104 8.67 -12.04 -22.30
CA ASP A 104 8.03 -12.64 -23.47
C ASP A 104 6.57 -12.22 -23.61
N THR A 105 6.03 -12.27 -24.84
CA THR A 105 4.63 -12.06 -25.16
C THR A 105 4.04 -13.29 -25.87
N PRO A 106 2.82 -13.72 -25.57
CA PRO A 106 1.87 -13.22 -24.56
C PRO A 106 2.24 -13.71 -23.16
N CYS A 107 2.11 -12.84 -22.17
CA CYS A 107 2.57 -13.10 -20.82
C CYS A 107 1.63 -12.51 -19.78
N GLY A 108 0.45 -13.06 -19.69
CA GLY A 108 -0.52 -12.75 -18.67
C GLY A 108 -0.84 -13.95 -17.82
N SER A 109 -1.27 -13.69 -16.59
CA SER A 109 -1.69 -14.73 -15.67
C SER A 109 -2.94 -15.50 -16.12
N GLU A 110 -3.64 -15.04 -17.15
CA GLU A 110 -4.93 -15.54 -17.67
C GLU A 110 -6.09 -15.52 -16.67
N LYS A 111 -5.91 -15.01 -15.46
CA LYS A 111 -6.90 -15.21 -14.40
C LYS A 111 -7.78 -14.02 -14.13
N PHE A 112 -7.23 -12.81 -14.10
CA PHE A 112 -8.00 -11.61 -13.69
C PHE A 112 -7.63 -10.40 -14.55
N PHE A 113 -8.22 -10.29 -15.73
CA PHE A 113 -8.06 -9.10 -16.55
C PHE A 113 -9.10 -8.04 -16.18
N HIS A 114 -8.66 -6.81 -16.19
CA HIS A 114 -9.47 -5.61 -15.97
C HIS A 114 -9.42 -4.73 -17.22
N PRO A 115 -10.15 -5.06 -18.29
CA PRO A 115 -10.09 -4.34 -19.56
C PRO A 115 -10.79 -2.97 -19.53
N ASP A 116 -11.52 -2.68 -18.47
CA ASP A 116 -12.17 -1.39 -18.23
C ASP A 116 -11.45 -0.62 -17.12
N PHE A 117 -11.19 0.67 -17.35
CA PHE A 117 -10.48 1.52 -16.39
C PHE A 117 -11.18 1.60 -15.03
N PHE A 118 -12.52 1.68 -15.01
CA PHE A 118 -13.25 1.78 -13.74
C PHE A 118 -13.22 0.49 -12.94
N ASP A 119 -13.08 -0.64 -13.60
CA ASP A 119 -12.81 -1.92 -12.94
C ASP A 119 -11.36 -1.99 -12.45
N ALA A 120 -10.40 -1.65 -13.31
CA ALA A 120 -8.97 -1.67 -13.00
C ALA A 120 -8.59 -0.80 -11.79
N ILE A 121 -9.21 0.38 -11.64
CA ILE A 121 -8.94 1.29 -10.51
C ILE A 121 -9.52 0.79 -9.18
N THR A 122 -10.31 -0.29 -9.19
CA THR A 122 -10.79 -0.96 -7.98
C THR A 122 -9.93 -2.15 -7.57
N ASP A 123 -8.93 -2.51 -8.36
CA ASP A 123 -7.97 -3.56 -8.06
C ASP A 123 -6.96 -3.08 -7.01
N TRP A 124 -6.96 -3.71 -5.83
CA TRP A 124 -6.06 -3.45 -4.70
C TRP A 124 -5.07 -4.57 -4.45
N ASP A 125 -5.09 -5.62 -5.27
CA ASP A 125 -4.40 -6.90 -4.99
C ASP A 125 -3.00 -6.99 -5.62
N GLY A 126 -2.22 -5.88 -5.61
CA GLY A 126 -0.91 -5.80 -6.25
C GLY A 126 0.05 -6.94 -5.87
N GLU A 127 0.04 -7.39 -4.61
CA GLU A 127 0.86 -8.52 -4.18
C GLU A 127 0.41 -9.84 -4.81
N ALA A 128 -0.88 -10.12 -4.85
CA ALA A 128 -1.44 -11.31 -5.49
C ALA A 128 -1.19 -11.28 -7.00
N ASN A 129 -1.44 -10.14 -7.65
CA ASN A 129 -1.17 -9.96 -9.08
C ASN A 129 0.31 -10.25 -9.42
N THR A 130 1.23 -9.71 -8.62
CA THR A 130 2.67 -9.94 -8.82
C THR A 130 3.03 -11.41 -8.68
N LYS A 131 2.44 -12.12 -7.71
CA LYS A 131 2.62 -13.57 -7.56
C LYS A 131 2.06 -14.36 -8.75
N ASP A 132 0.94 -13.91 -9.30
CA ASP A 132 0.30 -14.56 -10.45
C ASP A 132 1.12 -14.41 -11.74
N TYR A 133 1.91 -13.34 -11.89
CA TYR A 133 2.90 -13.25 -12.96
C TYR A 133 3.96 -14.37 -12.86
N GLY A 134 4.40 -14.72 -11.65
CA GLY A 134 5.39 -15.76 -11.46
C GLY A 134 6.64 -15.57 -12.31
N ASP A 135 7.03 -16.63 -13.05
CA ASP A 135 8.22 -16.63 -13.92
C ASP A 135 8.06 -15.77 -15.21
N LEU A 136 6.85 -15.26 -15.50
CA LEU A 136 6.61 -14.36 -16.63
C LEU A 136 7.13 -12.95 -16.37
N LEU A 137 7.20 -12.55 -15.10
CA LEU A 137 7.73 -11.25 -14.73
C LEU A 137 9.20 -11.13 -15.14
N ASN A 138 9.57 -9.96 -15.70
CA ASN A 138 10.96 -9.73 -16.07
C ASN A 138 11.87 -9.79 -14.83
N PRO A 139 12.79 -10.77 -14.73
CA PRO A 139 13.64 -10.94 -13.55
C PRO A 139 14.60 -9.76 -13.31
N GLU A 140 14.91 -8.97 -14.35
CA GLU A 140 15.77 -7.79 -14.25
C GLU A 140 15.11 -6.65 -13.46
N ILE A 141 13.79 -6.70 -13.22
CA ILE A 141 13.11 -5.79 -12.26
C ILE A 141 13.78 -5.91 -10.90
N GLY A 142 14.20 -7.12 -10.51
CA GLY A 142 14.99 -7.34 -9.30
C GLY A 142 14.20 -7.05 -8.01
N LEU A 143 12.94 -7.47 -7.94
CA LEU A 143 12.15 -7.38 -6.72
C LEU A 143 12.85 -8.10 -5.57
N LYS A 144 12.92 -7.45 -4.42
CA LYS A 144 13.47 -8.03 -3.18
C LYS A 144 12.38 -8.79 -2.44
N GLU A 145 12.81 -9.62 -1.48
CA GLU A 145 11.86 -10.29 -0.58
C GLU A 145 10.90 -9.28 0.08
N GLY A 146 9.61 -9.59 0.08
CA GLY A 146 8.55 -8.71 0.58
C GLY A 146 8.23 -7.52 -0.34
N GLN A 147 8.80 -7.47 -1.55
CA GLN A 147 8.42 -6.47 -2.55
C GLN A 147 7.49 -7.07 -3.61
N TYR A 148 6.62 -6.21 -4.14
CA TYR A 148 5.72 -6.54 -5.23
C TYR A 148 5.47 -5.31 -6.11
N ILE A 149 4.90 -5.50 -7.29
CA ILE A 149 4.49 -4.39 -8.16
C ILE A 149 3.10 -3.92 -7.71
N PRO A 150 2.93 -2.63 -7.38
CA PRO A 150 1.64 -2.12 -6.92
C PRO A 150 0.56 -2.26 -7.99
N SER A 151 -0.68 -2.44 -7.57
CA SER A 151 -1.84 -2.40 -8.47
C SER A 151 -2.13 -0.97 -8.95
N LEU A 152 -3.03 -0.82 -9.92
CA LEU A 152 -3.43 0.48 -10.44
C LEU A 152 -4.03 1.38 -9.35
N ALA A 153 -4.92 0.84 -8.52
CA ALA A 153 -5.52 1.57 -7.40
C ALA A 153 -4.47 2.04 -6.39
N GLN A 154 -3.49 1.18 -6.07
CA GLN A 154 -2.40 1.52 -5.16
C GLN A 154 -1.53 2.65 -5.71
N LEU A 155 -1.18 2.63 -7.00
CA LEU A 155 -0.43 3.71 -7.65
C LEU A 155 -1.19 5.03 -7.62
N HIS A 156 -2.51 5.02 -7.86
CA HIS A 156 -3.33 6.22 -7.77
C HIS A 156 -3.41 6.79 -6.36
N LEU A 157 -3.50 5.95 -5.32
CA LEU A 157 -3.46 6.42 -3.94
C LEU A 157 -2.12 7.12 -3.62
N ILE A 158 -1.00 6.56 -4.07
CA ILE A 158 0.33 7.18 -3.95
C ILE A 158 0.38 8.51 -4.71
N LEU A 159 -0.11 8.54 -5.95
CA LEU A 159 -0.10 9.74 -6.78
C LEU A 159 -0.91 10.90 -6.16
N LEU A 160 -2.07 10.61 -5.59
CA LEU A 160 -2.90 11.60 -4.89
C LEU A 160 -2.18 12.24 -3.69
N ASN A 161 -1.19 11.54 -3.11
CA ASN A 161 -0.40 11.99 -1.96
C ASN A 161 1.07 12.23 -2.30
N ILE A 162 1.40 12.44 -3.58
CA ILE A 162 2.77 12.40 -4.10
C ILE A 162 3.72 13.40 -3.44
N LYS A 163 3.23 14.55 -3.01
CA LYS A 163 4.06 15.59 -2.35
C LYS A 163 4.55 15.11 -0.99
N GLU A 164 3.65 14.58 -0.19
CA GLU A 164 3.93 14.07 1.14
C GLU A 164 4.78 12.79 1.06
N VAL A 165 4.47 11.90 0.09
CA VAL A 165 5.26 10.69 -0.20
C VAL A 165 6.69 11.05 -0.56
N ASN A 166 6.91 11.97 -1.51
CA ASN A 166 8.25 12.37 -1.93
C ASN A 166 9.03 13.03 -0.79
N LYS A 167 8.36 13.89 0.01
CA LYS A 167 8.97 14.49 1.19
C LYS A 167 9.42 13.42 2.19
N ALA A 168 8.59 12.41 2.45
CA ALA A 168 8.92 11.31 3.35
C ALA A 168 10.07 10.43 2.81
N LEU A 169 10.06 10.12 1.50
CA LEU A 169 11.16 9.39 0.84
C LEU A 169 12.48 10.13 0.98
N GLU A 170 12.53 11.40 0.63
CA GLU A 170 13.75 12.23 0.70
C GLU A 170 14.29 12.34 2.13
N ALA A 171 13.42 12.44 3.13
CA ALA A 171 13.81 12.57 4.54
C ALA A 171 14.57 11.35 5.08
N VAL A 172 14.40 10.17 4.47
CA VAL A 172 15.09 8.92 4.86
C VAL A 172 16.09 8.42 3.82
N GLY A 173 16.52 9.31 2.89
CA GLY A 173 17.51 8.99 1.87
C GLY A 173 16.96 8.17 0.68
N GLY A 174 15.64 8.05 0.55
CA GLY A 174 15.00 7.47 -0.62
C GLY A 174 14.97 8.42 -1.81
N SER A 175 14.71 7.89 -3.01
CA SER A 175 14.52 8.69 -4.22
C SER A 175 13.06 9.12 -4.35
N PRO A 176 12.75 10.38 -4.64
CA PRO A 176 11.38 10.79 -4.95
C PRO A 176 10.85 10.06 -6.19
N MET A 177 9.55 9.85 -6.24
CA MET A 177 8.88 9.38 -7.46
C MET A 177 9.05 10.39 -8.57
N ARG A 178 9.43 9.92 -9.75
CA ARG A 178 9.69 10.76 -10.93
C ARG A 178 8.41 11.06 -11.70
N LYS A 179 8.45 12.02 -12.62
CA LYS A 179 7.33 12.34 -13.54
C LYS A 179 7.33 11.41 -14.76
N GLU A 180 7.46 10.10 -14.51
CA GLU A 180 7.55 9.05 -15.52
C GLU A 180 6.29 8.18 -15.53
N TRP A 181 6.28 7.20 -16.42
CA TRP A 181 5.26 6.17 -16.50
C TRP A 181 5.63 5.00 -15.61
N TYR A 182 4.78 4.70 -14.61
CA TYR A 182 4.99 3.60 -13.67
C TYR A 182 4.08 2.43 -13.99
N TRP A 183 4.67 1.26 -14.15
CA TRP A 183 3.94 0.01 -14.31
C TRP A 183 3.11 -0.34 -13.07
N SER A 184 1.88 -0.80 -13.30
CA SER A 184 1.09 -1.52 -12.30
C SER A 184 1.10 -3.02 -12.58
N SER A 185 0.75 -3.81 -11.57
CA SER A 185 0.51 -5.24 -11.72
C SER A 185 -0.90 -5.58 -12.21
N THR A 186 -1.78 -4.59 -12.33
CA THR A 186 -3.14 -4.76 -12.84
C THR A 186 -3.09 -5.00 -14.35
N GLU A 187 -3.53 -6.17 -14.79
CA GLU A 187 -3.54 -6.54 -16.20
C GLU A 187 -4.82 -6.08 -16.90
N ASP A 188 -4.68 -5.47 -18.08
CA ASP A 188 -5.79 -5.25 -19.01
C ASP A 188 -6.11 -6.54 -19.79
N SER A 189 -5.06 -7.21 -20.25
CA SER A 189 -5.15 -8.43 -21.04
C SER A 189 -3.88 -9.26 -20.92
N ALA A 190 -3.81 -10.37 -21.61
CA ALA A 190 -2.60 -11.19 -21.69
C ALA A 190 -1.38 -10.42 -22.22
N HIS A 191 -1.59 -9.40 -23.06
CA HIS A 191 -0.52 -8.62 -23.69
C HIS A 191 -0.28 -7.26 -23.07
N HIS A 192 -1.25 -6.71 -22.32
CA HIS A 192 -1.23 -5.36 -21.79
C HIS A 192 -1.39 -5.33 -20.28
N SER A 193 -0.76 -4.36 -19.65
CA SER A 193 -0.96 -4.02 -18.23
C SER A 193 -1.19 -2.53 -18.10
N TRP A 194 -1.91 -2.14 -17.08
CA TRP A 194 -2.13 -0.73 -16.77
C TRP A 194 -0.85 -0.08 -16.27
N TYR A 195 -0.61 1.16 -16.64
CA TYR A 195 0.47 2.00 -16.13
C TYR A 195 0.00 3.44 -15.97
N VAL A 196 0.66 4.19 -15.09
CA VAL A 196 0.24 5.53 -14.67
C VAL A 196 1.33 6.53 -14.94
N SER A 197 0.98 7.64 -15.60
CA SER A 197 1.87 8.79 -15.72
C SER A 197 1.85 9.64 -14.44
N PHE A 198 2.96 9.73 -13.74
CA PHE A 198 3.11 10.59 -12.57
C PHE A 198 3.37 12.06 -12.93
N SER A 199 3.39 12.39 -14.24
CA SER A 199 3.43 13.78 -14.70
C SER A 199 2.06 14.44 -14.75
N ASN A 200 0.99 13.67 -15.06
CA ASN A 200 -0.36 14.21 -15.31
C ASN A 200 -1.51 13.34 -14.78
N GLY A 201 -1.21 12.18 -14.19
CA GLY A 201 -2.23 11.27 -13.61
C GLY A 201 -3.00 10.43 -14.61
N ILE A 202 -2.66 10.46 -15.90
CA ILE A 202 -3.33 9.65 -16.91
C ILE A 202 -2.88 8.19 -16.78
N SER A 203 -3.82 7.27 -16.95
CA SER A 203 -3.56 5.83 -17.04
C SER A 203 -3.88 5.31 -18.43
N TYR A 204 -3.07 4.39 -18.91
CA TYR A 204 -3.28 3.64 -20.14
C TYR A 204 -2.97 2.16 -19.92
N ASP A 205 -3.51 1.33 -20.81
CA ASP A 205 -3.10 -0.04 -21.03
C ASP A 205 -1.91 -0.04 -21.99
N GLY A 206 -0.76 -0.44 -21.52
CA GLY A 206 0.47 -0.53 -22.32
C GLY A 206 0.88 -1.98 -22.58
N SER A 207 1.46 -2.24 -23.76
CA SER A 207 2.08 -3.54 -24.01
C SER A 207 3.15 -3.84 -22.95
N LYS A 208 3.10 -5.00 -22.30
CA LYS A 208 4.07 -5.42 -21.28
C LYS A 208 5.51 -5.47 -21.76
N CYS A 209 5.72 -5.39 -23.07
CA CYS A 209 7.02 -5.38 -23.74
C CYS A 209 7.59 -3.98 -24.02
N ILE A 210 6.85 -2.91 -23.68
CA ILE A 210 7.43 -1.56 -23.71
C ILE A 210 8.14 -1.26 -22.38
N ALA A 211 9.12 -0.37 -22.43
CA ALA A 211 9.83 0.04 -21.23
C ALA A 211 9.01 1.06 -20.41
N GLY A 212 9.03 0.92 -19.12
CA GLY A 212 8.45 1.83 -18.14
C GLY A 212 9.13 1.66 -16.80
N VAL A 213 8.89 2.57 -15.87
CA VAL A 213 9.51 2.53 -14.54
C VAL A 213 8.73 1.57 -13.64
N VAL A 214 9.43 0.84 -12.79
CA VAL A 214 8.82 0.06 -11.71
C VAL A 214 9.25 0.65 -10.37
N ARG A 215 8.31 1.14 -9.58
CA ARG A 215 8.49 1.40 -8.14
C ARG A 215 7.84 0.28 -7.36
N PRO A 216 8.62 -0.60 -6.74
CA PRO A 216 8.03 -1.67 -5.94
C PRO A 216 7.21 -1.12 -4.77
N ALA A 217 6.16 -1.82 -4.41
CA ALA A 217 5.54 -1.72 -3.10
C ALA A 217 6.26 -2.64 -2.11
N VAL A 218 6.05 -2.43 -0.81
CA VAL A 218 6.57 -3.28 0.26
C VAL A 218 5.41 -3.88 1.05
N ALA A 219 5.48 -5.17 1.34
CA ALA A 219 4.45 -5.86 2.10
C ALA A 219 4.40 -5.36 3.54
N LEU A 220 3.19 -5.23 4.07
CA LEU A 220 2.95 -4.91 5.47
C LEU A 220 2.75 -6.19 6.27
N SER A 221 3.29 -6.22 7.49
CA SER A 221 2.94 -7.28 8.44
C SER A 221 1.54 -7.00 9.00
N VAL A 222 0.66 -7.96 8.85
CA VAL A 222 -0.71 -7.93 9.41
C VAL A 222 -0.66 -8.33 10.90
#